data_fb0cc5088bf67d50e1564d246b2eaea1
#
_entry.id   fb0cc5088bf67d50e1564d246b2eaea1
#
_cell.length_a   1.000
_cell.length_b   1.000
_cell.length_c   1.000
_cell.angle_alpha   90.00
_cell.angle_beta   90.00
_cell.angle_gamma   90.00
#
_symmetry.space_group_name_H-M   'P 1'
#
loop_
_entity.id
_entity.type
_entity.pdbx_description
1 polymer ?
#
loop_
_entity_poly.entity_id
_entity_poly.type
_entity_poly.pdbx_seq_one_letter_code
_entity_poly.pdbx_strand_id
1 'polypeptide(L)'
;MTSRTLRAMTVLTAAAALCSAAPTAYAAHTTTATTTATAAAAASSAQAADRRVPRIVTAWARAWNGSEPRALGALFTADGTYTDEAVAATFRGRKEISGWKARADSLIGNVHVTIRTTRSDGNRITVRSVYSGHLKGAPKPFAVPMTTVIDLDRHHCRIVSNKDHYSLATVLAQSGLPADWTPPTT
;
A
#
# COMPACT_ATOMS: atom_id res chain seq x y z
N MET A 1 1.87 39.39 37.67
CA MET A 1 3.29 39.58 38.00
C MET A 1 4.03 38.79 36.93
N THR A 2 4.42 39.47 35.88
CA THR A 2 5.79 39.86 35.48
C THR A 2 6.63 38.60 35.08
N SER A 3 7.25 38.46 33.95
CA SER A 3 7.84 39.42 33.03
C SER A 3 8.19 38.72 31.68
N ARG A 4 8.06 39.50 30.65
CA ARG A 4 8.61 39.34 29.30
C ARG A 4 10.14 39.37 29.34
N THR A 5 10.78 38.59 28.43
CA THR A 5 12.08 38.99 27.92
C THR A 5 12.18 38.71 26.43
N LEU A 6 12.17 39.76 25.65
CA LEU A 6 12.63 39.90 24.27
C LEU A 6 14.17 39.94 24.26
N ARG A 7 14.82 39.30 23.27
CA ARG A 7 16.14 39.71 22.76
C ARG A 7 16.14 39.27 21.28
N ALA A 8 15.99 40.13 20.37
CA ALA A 8 16.90 41.11 19.75
C ALA A 8 17.87 40.51 18.73
N MET A 9 17.63 40.97 17.51
CA MET A 9 18.36 40.80 16.24
C MET A 9 19.89 41.06 16.37
N THR A 10 20.64 40.35 15.51
CA THR A 10 21.88 40.90 14.99
C THR A 10 21.99 40.54 13.52
N VAL A 11 21.92 41.54 12.70
CA VAL A 11 22.23 41.56 11.26
C VAL A 11 23.74 41.76 11.17
N LEU A 12 24.41 40.95 10.36
CA LEU A 12 25.79 41.26 9.97
C LEU A 12 25.92 41.13 8.44
N THR A 13 26.04 42.31 7.83
CA THR A 13 26.45 42.56 6.45
C THR A 13 27.94 42.69 6.36
N ALA A 14 28.63 42.05 5.42
CA ALA A 14 29.91 42.43 4.85
C ALA A 14 30.06 41.73 3.50
N ALA A 15 29.97 42.38 2.42
CA ALA A 15 30.94 43.18 1.65
C ALA A 15 31.77 42.33 0.67
N ALA A 16 31.63 42.67 -0.57
CA ALA A 16 32.22 42.11 -1.78
C ALA A 16 33.74 42.25 -1.84
N ALA A 17 34.38 41.27 -2.49
CA ALA A 17 35.68 41.45 -3.11
C ALA A 17 35.66 40.78 -4.48
N LEU A 18 35.72 41.60 -5.52
CA LEU A 18 35.99 41.23 -6.90
C LEU A 18 37.48 40.94 -7.05
N CYS A 19 37.84 39.78 -7.55
CA CYS A 19 39.11 39.53 -8.19
C CYS A 19 38.87 38.86 -9.54
N SER A 20 39.12 39.64 -10.58
CA SER A 20 39.22 39.19 -11.97
C SER A 20 40.54 38.43 -12.17
N ALA A 21 40.49 37.26 -12.80
CA ALA A 21 41.59 36.68 -13.53
C ALA A 21 41.05 35.88 -14.71
N ALA A 22 41.55 36.20 -15.87
CA ALA A 22 41.20 35.73 -17.20
C ALA A 22 41.72 34.30 -17.52
N PRO A 23 41.41 33.73 -18.69
CA PRO A 23 41.12 32.30 -18.83
C PRO A 23 42.31 31.50 -19.34
N THR A 24 42.46 30.31 -18.86
CA THR A 24 43.22 29.25 -19.54
C THR A 24 42.26 28.17 -19.98
N ALA A 25 42.10 28.11 -21.28
CA ALA A 25 41.42 27.00 -21.95
C ALA A 25 42.19 25.72 -21.74
N TYR A 26 41.59 24.75 -21.06
CA TYR A 26 42.01 23.36 -21.10
C TYR A 26 40.84 22.50 -21.49
N ALA A 27 40.99 21.82 -22.62
CA ALA A 27 40.06 20.81 -23.08
C ALA A 27 39.97 19.67 -22.04
N ALA A 28 38.79 19.45 -21.49
CA ALA A 28 38.54 18.32 -20.64
C ALA A 28 37.16 17.71 -21.00
N HIS A 29 37.22 16.73 -21.93
CA HIS A 29 36.74 15.37 -21.64
C HIS A 29 35.24 15.16 -21.54
N THR A 30 34.67 14.82 -22.65
CA THR A 30 33.50 14.03 -22.93
C THR A 30 33.54 12.64 -22.22
N THR A 31 33.38 12.59 -20.90
CA THR A 31 33.21 11.28 -20.19
C THR A 31 32.02 11.24 -19.25
N THR A 32 31.28 12.35 -19.09
CA THR A 32 30.18 12.43 -18.09
C THR A 32 28.81 12.09 -18.64
N ALA A 33 28.63 12.01 -19.96
CA ALA A 33 27.32 11.79 -20.57
C ALA A 33 26.84 10.34 -20.55
N THR A 34 27.76 9.36 -20.54
CA THR A 34 27.40 7.93 -20.63
C THR A 34 26.90 7.38 -19.30
N THR A 35 27.43 7.85 -18.17
CA THR A 35 27.07 7.34 -16.83
C THR A 35 25.69 7.83 -16.39
N THR A 36 25.31 9.06 -16.76
CA THR A 36 23.99 9.63 -16.43
C THR A 36 22.87 8.99 -17.26
N ALA A 37 23.12 8.65 -18.51
CA ALA A 37 22.15 7.98 -19.37
C ALA A 37 21.85 6.54 -18.91
N THR A 38 22.88 5.81 -18.46
CA THR A 38 22.74 4.44 -17.95
C THR A 38 21.97 4.41 -16.60
N ALA A 39 22.23 5.36 -15.71
CA ALA A 39 21.52 5.48 -14.44
C ALA A 39 20.05 5.88 -14.65
N ALA A 40 19.74 6.78 -15.59
CA ALA A 40 18.38 7.18 -15.92
C ALA A 40 17.60 6.05 -16.61
N ALA A 41 18.25 5.27 -17.48
CA ALA A 41 17.63 4.09 -18.10
C ALA A 41 17.38 2.97 -17.08
N ALA A 42 18.29 2.74 -16.14
CA ALA A 42 18.11 1.76 -15.06
C ALA A 42 17.00 2.20 -14.08
N ALA A 43 16.90 3.48 -13.74
CA ALA A 43 15.81 4.02 -12.93
C ALA A 43 14.45 3.93 -13.66
N SER A 44 14.40 4.20 -14.95
CA SER A 44 13.20 4.08 -15.77
C SER A 44 12.75 2.64 -15.95
N SER A 45 13.68 1.68 -16.11
CA SER A 45 13.36 0.25 -16.19
C SER A 45 12.91 -0.32 -14.85
N ALA A 46 13.49 0.12 -13.72
CA ALA A 46 13.03 -0.23 -12.37
C ALA A 46 11.62 0.31 -12.10
N GLN A 47 11.33 1.55 -12.50
CA GLN A 47 9.98 2.13 -12.41
C GLN A 47 8.97 1.47 -13.34
N ALA A 48 9.39 0.98 -14.51
CA ALA A 48 8.53 0.24 -15.44
C ALA A 48 8.24 -1.19 -14.94
N ALA A 49 9.20 -1.84 -14.27
CA ALA A 49 9.00 -3.13 -13.60
C ALA A 49 8.04 -3.00 -12.41
N ASP A 50 8.08 -1.89 -11.68
CA ASP A 50 7.18 -1.59 -10.55
C ASP A 50 5.72 -1.29 -11.00
N ARG A 51 5.49 -1.01 -12.29
CA ARG A 51 4.13 -0.77 -12.83
C ARG A 51 3.37 -2.03 -13.21
N ARG A 52 4.03 -3.17 -13.33
CA ARG A 52 3.36 -4.42 -13.70
C ARG A 52 2.88 -5.12 -12.44
N VAL A 53 1.55 -5.15 -12.25
CA VAL A 53 0.92 -5.86 -11.13
C VAL A 53 1.36 -7.33 -11.13
N PRO A 54 1.98 -7.84 -10.05
CA PRO A 54 2.40 -9.23 -9.94
C PRO A 54 1.20 -10.19 -10.11
N ARG A 55 1.43 -11.34 -10.76
CA ARG A 55 0.37 -12.32 -11.02
C ARG A 55 -0.36 -12.78 -9.77
N ILE A 56 0.36 -12.97 -8.66
CA ILE A 56 -0.23 -13.37 -7.38
C ILE A 56 -1.18 -12.31 -6.83
N VAL A 57 -0.87 -11.01 -6.98
CA VAL A 57 -1.72 -9.90 -6.57
C VAL A 57 -2.98 -9.82 -7.44
N THR A 58 -2.83 -10.05 -8.76
CA THR A 58 -3.98 -10.13 -9.67
C THR A 58 -4.90 -11.30 -9.29
N ALA A 59 -4.33 -12.47 -8.95
CA ALA A 59 -5.09 -13.63 -8.52
C ALA A 59 -5.79 -13.37 -7.18
N TRP A 60 -5.10 -12.70 -6.24
CA TRP A 60 -5.65 -12.29 -4.94
C TRP A 60 -6.85 -11.33 -5.11
N ALA A 61 -6.70 -10.29 -5.92
CA ALA A 61 -7.81 -9.36 -6.19
C ALA A 61 -9.00 -10.07 -6.88
N ARG A 62 -8.74 -10.98 -7.83
CA ARG A 62 -9.80 -11.79 -8.45
C ARG A 62 -10.52 -12.68 -7.44
N ALA A 63 -9.79 -13.29 -6.50
CA ALA A 63 -10.39 -14.12 -5.46
C ALA A 63 -11.27 -13.30 -4.52
N TRP A 64 -10.89 -12.05 -4.21
CA TRP A 64 -11.73 -11.13 -3.46
C TRP A 64 -12.97 -10.67 -4.24
N ASN A 65 -12.82 -10.39 -5.53
CA ASN A 65 -13.89 -9.89 -6.39
C ASN A 65 -14.83 -11.00 -6.89
N GLY A 66 -14.44 -12.26 -6.70
CA GLY A 66 -15.23 -13.42 -7.11
C GLY A 66 -16.11 -13.95 -5.96
N SER A 67 -17.03 -14.86 -6.33
CA SER A 67 -17.99 -15.49 -5.42
C SER A 67 -17.54 -16.85 -4.87
N GLU A 68 -16.30 -17.31 -5.20
CA GLU A 68 -15.77 -18.60 -4.75
C GLU A 68 -14.77 -18.42 -3.59
N PRO A 69 -15.18 -18.65 -2.32
CA PRO A 69 -14.30 -18.40 -1.16
C PRO A 69 -13.02 -19.24 -1.16
N ARG A 70 -13.07 -20.47 -1.70
CA ARG A 70 -11.92 -21.36 -1.77
C ARG A 70 -10.82 -20.82 -2.68
N ALA A 71 -11.17 -19.96 -3.65
CA ALA A 71 -10.19 -19.33 -4.53
C ALA A 71 -9.18 -18.47 -3.74
N LEU A 72 -9.62 -17.77 -2.69
CA LEU A 72 -8.72 -17.00 -1.83
C LEU A 72 -7.79 -17.92 -1.03
N GLY A 73 -8.34 -18.90 -0.31
CA GLY A 73 -7.53 -19.83 0.48
C GLY A 73 -6.52 -20.64 -0.35
N ALA A 74 -6.85 -20.95 -1.61
CA ALA A 74 -5.96 -21.68 -2.51
C ALA A 74 -4.67 -20.93 -2.86
N LEU A 75 -4.62 -19.61 -2.70
CA LEU A 75 -3.42 -18.81 -2.95
C LEU A 75 -2.39 -18.93 -1.82
N PHE A 76 -2.77 -19.41 -0.66
CA PHE A 76 -1.91 -19.48 0.53
C PHE A 76 -1.15 -20.81 0.63
N THR A 77 -0.05 -20.79 1.38
CA THR A 77 0.59 -22.03 1.88
C THR A 77 -0.40 -22.78 2.81
N ALA A 78 -0.10 -24.01 3.14
CA ALA A 78 -0.98 -24.81 4.01
C ALA A 78 -1.15 -24.18 5.42
N ASP A 79 -0.11 -23.53 5.90
CA ASP A 79 0.03 -22.86 7.21
C ASP A 79 -0.03 -21.33 7.10
N GLY A 80 -0.33 -20.80 5.93
CA GLY A 80 -0.37 -19.35 5.66
C GLY A 80 -1.34 -18.61 6.56
N THR A 81 -1.10 -17.31 6.75
CA THR A 81 -1.90 -16.46 7.63
C THR A 81 -2.53 -15.30 6.87
N TYR A 82 -3.75 -14.97 7.25
CA TYR A 82 -4.47 -13.78 6.81
C TYR A 82 -4.87 -12.97 8.03
N THR A 83 -4.40 -11.73 8.13
CA THR A 83 -4.75 -10.80 9.21
C THR A 83 -5.51 -9.62 8.66
N ASP A 84 -6.69 -9.36 9.19
CA ASP A 84 -7.46 -8.15 9.01
C ASP A 84 -7.28 -7.27 10.24
N GLU A 85 -6.44 -6.24 10.13
CA GLU A 85 -6.10 -5.35 11.24
C GLU A 85 -7.28 -4.48 11.66
N ALA A 86 -8.19 -4.15 10.74
CA ALA A 86 -9.33 -3.28 11.02
C ALA A 86 -10.35 -3.94 11.96
N VAL A 87 -10.45 -5.27 11.92
CA VAL A 87 -11.32 -6.07 12.80
C VAL A 87 -10.54 -6.91 13.81
N ALA A 88 -9.20 -6.71 13.89
CA ALA A 88 -8.29 -7.40 14.80
C ALA A 88 -8.42 -8.94 14.74
N ALA A 89 -8.57 -9.52 13.55
CA ALA A 89 -8.76 -10.94 13.35
C ALA A 89 -7.65 -11.56 12.50
N THR A 90 -7.22 -12.78 12.88
CA THR A 90 -6.23 -13.57 12.13
C THR A 90 -6.75 -14.97 11.88
N PHE A 91 -6.61 -15.42 10.64
CA PHE A 91 -7.04 -16.72 10.14
C PHE A 91 -5.83 -17.51 9.68
N ARG A 92 -5.78 -18.82 10.01
CA ARG A 92 -4.64 -19.70 9.71
C ARG A 92 -5.03 -20.84 8.81
N GLY A 93 -4.22 -21.04 7.78
CA GLY A 93 -4.41 -22.11 6.80
C GLY A 93 -5.59 -21.84 5.86
N ARG A 94 -5.59 -22.59 4.78
CA ARG A 94 -6.51 -22.39 3.65
C ARG A 94 -7.99 -22.45 4.03
N LYS A 95 -8.35 -23.34 4.98
CA LYS A 95 -9.74 -23.54 5.39
C LYS A 95 -10.30 -22.31 6.09
N GLU A 96 -9.58 -21.78 7.09
CA GLU A 96 -10.02 -20.60 7.85
C GLU A 96 -10.05 -19.35 6.96
N ILE A 97 -9.02 -19.18 6.08
CA ILE A 97 -8.96 -18.07 5.13
C ILE A 97 -10.15 -18.10 4.14
N SER A 98 -10.51 -19.29 3.65
CA SER A 98 -11.72 -19.46 2.84
C SER A 98 -12.99 -19.13 3.62
N GLY A 99 -13.04 -19.56 4.90
CA GLY A 99 -14.14 -19.25 5.80
C GLY A 99 -14.29 -17.74 6.05
N TRP A 100 -13.16 -17.02 6.19
CA TRP A 100 -13.15 -15.57 6.31
C TRP A 100 -13.77 -14.88 5.08
N LYS A 101 -13.34 -15.31 3.87
CA LYS A 101 -13.92 -14.79 2.62
C LYS A 101 -15.42 -15.05 2.55
N ALA A 102 -15.86 -16.27 2.89
CA ALA A 102 -17.28 -16.63 2.92
C ALA A 102 -18.06 -15.75 3.90
N ARG A 103 -17.48 -15.49 5.09
CA ARG A 103 -18.09 -14.58 6.08
C ARG A 103 -18.16 -13.15 5.56
N ALA A 104 -17.11 -12.64 4.94
CA ALA A 104 -17.11 -11.32 4.32
C ALA A 104 -18.23 -11.20 3.28
N ASP A 105 -18.38 -12.19 2.39
CA ASP A 105 -19.45 -12.22 1.38
C ASP A 105 -20.85 -12.33 2.00
N SER A 106 -20.98 -12.97 3.17
CA SER A 106 -22.25 -13.04 3.88
C SER A 106 -22.67 -11.71 4.50
N LEU A 107 -21.71 -10.84 4.83
CA LEU A 107 -21.93 -9.55 5.50
C LEU A 107 -21.93 -8.35 4.54
N ILE A 108 -21.24 -8.47 3.41
CA ILE A 108 -20.96 -7.36 2.52
C ILE A 108 -21.36 -7.76 1.10
N GLY A 109 -22.32 -7.05 0.55
CA GLY A 109 -22.68 -7.18 -0.86
C GLY A 109 -21.68 -6.47 -1.76
N ASN A 110 -21.45 -7.01 -2.96
CA ASN A 110 -20.61 -6.40 -3.99
C ASN A 110 -19.19 -6.07 -3.50
N VAL A 111 -18.58 -6.98 -2.72
CA VAL A 111 -17.19 -6.84 -2.31
C VAL A 111 -16.30 -6.67 -3.54
N HIS A 112 -15.50 -5.59 -3.56
CA HIS A 112 -14.60 -5.33 -4.66
C HIS A 112 -13.30 -4.69 -4.20
N VAL A 113 -12.18 -5.20 -4.72
CA VAL A 113 -10.83 -4.67 -4.51
C VAL A 113 -10.29 -4.17 -5.84
N THR A 114 -10.04 -2.87 -5.92
CA THR A 114 -9.43 -2.21 -7.09
C THR A 114 -7.98 -1.88 -6.79
N ILE A 115 -7.03 -2.58 -7.42
CA ILE A 115 -5.59 -2.31 -7.27
C ILE A 115 -5.27 -0.94 -7.86
N ARG A 116 -4.52 -0.13 -7.12
CA ARG A 116 -4.00 1.17 -7.56
C ARG A 116 -2.52 1.10 -7.90
N THR A 117 -1.72 0.62 -6.95
CA THR A 117 -0.27 0.47 -7.14
C THR A 117 0.23 -0.76 -6.40
N THR A 118 1.35 -1.29 -6.86
CA THR A 118 2.09 -2.36 -6.18
C THR A 118 3.55 -1.99 -6.08
N ARG A 119 4.20 -2.38 -4.99
CA ARG A 119 5.64 -2.30 -4.81
C ARG A 119 6.14 -3.62 -4.28
N SER A 120 7.13 -4.20 -4.99
CA SER A 120 7.78 -5.44 -4.59
C SER A 120 9.15 -5.16 -3.99
N ASP A 121 9.47 -5.87 -2.90
CA ASP A 121 10.76 -5.84 -2.23
C ASP A 121 11.08 -7.28 -1.78
N GLY A 122 11.92 -7.97 -2.54
CA GLY A 122 12.16 -9.39 -2.35
C GLY A 122 10.86 -10.20 -2.41
N ASN A 123 10.57 -10.94 -1.33
CA ASN A 123 9.37 -11.76 -1.20
C ASN A 123 8.15 -10.96 -0.69
N ARG A 124 8.32 -9.67 -0.39
CA ARG A 124 7.26 -8.82 0.13
C ARG A 124 6.68 -7.94 -0.96
N ILE A 125 5.35 -7.88 -1.02
CA ILE A 125 4.62 -7.01 -1.93
C ILE A 125 3.70 -6.12 -1.09
N THR A 126 3.81 -4.81 -1.27
CA THR A 126 2.86 -3.84 -0.75
C THR A 126 1.89 -3.46 -1.85
N VAL A 127 0.60 -3.64 -1.62
CA VAL A 127 -0.49 -3.32 -2.54
C VAL A 127 -1.27 -2.14 -1.97
N ARG A 128 -1.43 -1.08 -2.74
CA ARG A 128 -2.39 -0.02 -2.45
C ARG A 128 -3.61 -0.22 -3.33
N SER A 129 -4.78 -0.23 -2.73
CA SER A 129 -6.05 -0.53 -3.38
C SER A 129 -7.18 0.33 -2.84
N VAL A 130 -8.33 0.24 -3.47
CA VAL A 130 -9.61 0.67 -2.90
C VAL A 130 -10.40 -0.59 -2.58
N TYR A 131 -10.82 -0.72 -1.35
CA TYR A 131 -11.76 -1.73 -0.87
C TYR A 131 -13.15 -1.13 -0.82
N SER A 132 -14.10 -1.75 -1.47
CA SER A 132 -15.47 -1.26 -1.58
C SER A 132 -16.48 -2.38 -1.42
N GLY A 133 -17.69 -2.01 -1.04
CA GLY A 133 -18.80 -2.92 -0.86
C GLY A 133 -20.01 -2.24 -0.25
N HIS A 134 -21.00 -3.02 0.12
CA HIS A 134 -22.22 -2.57 0.79
C HIS A 134 -22.48 -3.47 1.98
N LEU A 135 -22.29 -2.99 3.20
CA LEU A 135 -22.65 -3.71 4.42
C LEU A 135 -24.14 -4.01 4.40
N LYS A 136 -24.54 -5.27 4.61
CA LYS A 136 -25.94 -5.66 4.60
C LYS A 136 -26.71 -4.93 5.70
N GLY A 137 -27.81 -4.31 5.33
CA GLY A 137 -28.62 -3.47 6.23
C GLY A 137 -28.12 -2.03 6.40
N ALA A 138 -26.96 -1.67 5.84
CA ALA A 138 -26.51 -0.30 5.86
C ALA A 138 -27.21 0.57 4.81
N PRO A 139 -27.42 1.87 5.07
CA PRO A 139 -28.10 2.77 4.13
C PRO A 139 -27.25 3.11 2.89
N LYS A 140 -25.93 3.00 2.96
CA LYS A 140 -25.01 3.43 1.89
C LYS A 140 -23.89 2.42 1.64
N PRO A 141 -23.35 2.33 0.41
CA PRO A 141 -22.10 1.61 0.15
C PRO A 141 -20.90 2.39 0.68
N PHE A 142 -19.76 1.68 0.82
CA PHE A 142 -18.47 2.27 1.17
C PHE A 142 -17.43 2.03 0.09
N ALA A 143 -16.40 2.91 0.05
CA ALA A 143 -15.19 2.74 -0.74
C ALA A 143 -14.03 3.41 0.00
N VAL A 144 -13.13 2.62 0.56
CA VAL A 144 -12.04 3.11 1.41
C VAL A 144 -10.66 2.74 0.85
N PRO A 145 -9.63 3.56 1.07
CA PRO A 145 -8.26 3.16 0.77
C PRO A 145 -7.86 2.00 1.68
N MET A 146 -7.18 1.02 1.08
CA MET A 146 -6.64 -0.13 1.78
C MET A 146 -5.19 -0.35 1.36
N THR A 147 -4.33 -0.68 2.33
CA THR A 147 -2.97 -1.15 2.08
C THR A 147 -2.89 -2.61 2.52
N THR A 148 -2.49 -3.48 1.60
CA THR A 148 -2.24 -4.89 1.87
C THR A 148 -0.76 -5.19 1.79
N VAL A 149 -0.20 -5.86 2.80
CA VAL A 149 1.16 -6.39 2.80
C VAL A 149 1.09 -7.89 2.60
N ILE A 150 1.68 -8.38 1.53
CA ILE A 150 1.71 -9.80 1.16
C ILE A 150 3.15 -10.30 1.23
N ASP A 151 3.42 -11.32 2.03
CA ASP A 151 4.69 -12.05 2.02
C ASP A 151 4.52 -13.37 1.27
N LEU A 152 5.43 -13.66 0.34
CA LEU A 152 5.42 -14.85 -0.49
C LEU A 152 6.39 -15.91 0.01
N ASP A 153 6.16 -17.15 -0.36
CA ASP A 153 7.12 -18.23 -0.22
C ASP A 153 8.38 -17.98 -1.06
N ARG A 154 9.43 -18.77 -0.82
CA ARG A 154 10.71 -18.64 -1.55
C ARG A 154 10.59 -18.80 -3.07
N HIS A 155 9.53 -19.41 -3.53
CA HIS A 155 9.26 -19.63 -4.96
C HIS A 155 8.35 -18.56 -5.57
N HIS A 156 7.90 -17.58 -4.78
CA HIS A 156 6.95 -16.51 -5.16
C HIS A 156 5.62 -17.05 -5.74
N CYS A 157 5.24 -18.27 -5.37
CA CYS A 157 4.06 -18.95 -5.89
C CYS A 157 2.88 -18.95 -4.93
N ARG A 158 3.14 -18.82 -3.62
CA ARG A 158 2.12 -18.89 -2.57
C ARG A 158 2.28 -17.75 -1.58
N ILE A 159 1.17 -17.34 -1.00
CA ILE A 159 1.13 -16.34 0.07
C ILE A 159 1.41 -17.05 1.40
N VAL A 160 2.43 -16.61 2.11
CA VAL A 160 2.76 -17.04 3.47
C VAL A 160 2.02 -16.18 4.48
N SER A 161 1.96 -14.85 4.25
CA SER A 161 1.17 -13.95 5.07
C SER A 161 0.51 -12.87 4.23
N ASN A 162 -0.68 -12.46 4.65
CA ASN A 162 -1.40 -11.29 4.16
C ASN A 162 -1.84 -10.46 5.35
N LYS A 163 -1.62 -9.14 5.29
CA LYS A 163 -2.13 -8.19 6.30
C LYS A 163 -2.83 -7.05 5.60
N ASP A 164 -4.10 -6.85 5.93
CA ASP A 164 -4.91 -5.76 5.42
C ASP A 164 -5.04 -4.64 6.44
N HIS A 165 -4.78 -3.42 5.99
CA HIS A 165 -4.86 -2.19 6.76
C HIS A 165 -5.83 -1.22 6.09
N TYR A 166 -6.96 -0.96 6.72
CA TYR A 166 -7.93 0.06 6.34
C TYR A 166 -8.63 0.60 7.60
N SER A 167 -9.41 1.66 7.47
CA SER A 167 -10.13 2.25 8.60
C SER A 167 -11.55 1.69 8.68
N LEU A 168 -11.83 0.86 9.68
CA LEU A 168 -13.19 0.39 9.97
C LEU A 168 -14.13 1.58 10.29
N ALA A 169 -13.64 2.56 11.05
CA ALA A 169 -14.42 3.76 11.37
C ALA A 169 -14.86 4.52 10.09
N THR A 170 -13.97 4.58 9.08
CA THR A 170 -14.33 5.18 7.79
C THR A 170 -15.35 4.33 7.02
N VAL A 171 -15.23 3.01 7.06
CA VAL A 171 -16.23 2.10 6.47
C VAL A 171 -17.60 2.34 7.09
N LEU A 172 -17.70 2.36 8.43
CA LEU A 172 -18.96 2.58 9.14
C LEU A 172 -19.55 3.96 8.85
N ALA A 173 -18.73 5.02 8.91
CA ALA A 173 -19.17 6.39 8.63
C ALA A 173 -19.71 6.54 7.19
N GLN A 174 -19.01 6.00 6.18
CA GLN A 174 -19.46 6.03 4.79
C GLN A 174 -20.75 5.22 4.60
N SER A 175 -20.86 4.08 5.31
CA SER A 175 -22.06 3.23 5.27
C SER A 175 -23.27 3.86 5.97
N GLY A 176 -23.07 4.96 6.70
CA GLY A 176 -24.13 5.61 7.50
C GLY A 176 -24.48 4.82 8.77
N LEU A 177 -23.50 4.08 9.32
CA LEU A 177 -23.63 3.28 10.53
C LEU A 177 -22.93 3.97 11.72
N PRO A 178 -23.41 3.76 12.95
CA PRO A 178 -22.75 4.29 14.14
C PRO A 178 -21.38 3.62 14.37
N ALA A 179 -20.49 4.30 15.11
CA ALA A 179 -19.12 3.84 15.33
C ALA A 179 -19.02 2.53 16.14
N ASP A 180 -20.02 2.25 16.95
CA ASP A 180 -20.17 1.05 17.78
C ASP A 180 -20.99 -0.07 17.12
N TRP A 181 -21.33 0.10 15.84
CA TRP A 181 -22.04 -0.92 15.10
C TRP A 181 -21.29 -2.24 15.06
N THR A 182 -21.99 -3.32 15.34
CA THR A 182 -21.47 -4.69 15.22
C THR A 182 -22.33 -5.48 14.23
N PRO A 183 -21.72 -6.41 13.46
CA PRO A 183 -22.47 -7.29 12.57
C PRO A 183 -23.52 -8.10 13.35
N PRO A 184 -24.70 -8.36 12.78
CA PRO A 184 -25.67 -9.24 13.39
C PRO A 184 -25.05 -10.63 13.59
N THR A 185 -25.30 -11.21 14.77
CA THR A 185 -24.98 -12.61 15.04
C THR A 185 -25.87 -13.50 14.16
N THR A 186 -25.24 -14.25 13.28
CA THR A 186 -25.92 -15.32 12.49
C THR A 186 -25.90 -16.62 13.26
#